data_e36acf37ac3c0fa3815db0bf208ecbd5
#
_entry.id   e36acf37ac3c0fa3815db0bf208ecbd5
#
_cell.length_a   1.000
_cell.length_b   1.000
_cell.length_c   1.000
_cell.angle_alpha   90.00
_cell.angle_beta   90.00
_cell.angle_gamma   90.00
#
_symmetry.space_group_name_H-M   'P 1'
#
loop_
_entity.id
_entity.type
_entity.pdbx_description
1 polymer ?
#
loop_
_entity_poly.entity_id
_entity_poly.type
_entity_poly.pdbx_seq_one_letter_code
_entity_poly.pdbx_strand_id
1 'polypeptide(L)'
;WVPEKQKAFYSGITDALREYIDARYGIDAMEMTTAEIFKDLKSSGVPADLYEEMKTLFETADFVKFAKASASDEENAAALPAAVRFVTVTYQSQLAEEEAARKAAESKSSAKKEGGEA
;
A
#
# COMPACT_ATOMS: atom_id res chain seq x y z
N TRP A 1 -21.34 -15.70 -4.80
CA TRP A 1 -21.41 -14.31 -4.30
C TRP A 1 -22.54 -13.53 -4.96
N VAL A 2 -23.29 -12.80 -4.17
CA VAL A 2 -24.30 -11.86 -4.68
C VAL A 2 -23.54 -10.65 -5.25
N PRO A 3 -23.89 -10.16 -6.46
CA PRO A 3 -23.18 -9.05 -7.10
C PRO A 3 -22.97 -7.82 -6.22
N GLU A 4 -23.98 -7.42 -5.45
CA GLU A 4 -23.88 -6.26 -4.58
C GLU A 4 -22.88 -6.48 -3.43
N LYS A 5 -22.80 -7.70 -2.92
CA LYS A 5 -21.84 -8.04 -1.86
C LYS A 5 -20.43 -8.08 -2.39
N GLN A 6 -20.22 -8.59 -3.59
CA GLN A 6 -18.92 -8.59 -4.24
C GLN A 6 -18.43 -7.18 -4.49
N LYS A 7 -19.29 -6.31 -5.01
CA LYS A 7 -18.99 -4.90 -5.23
C LYS A 7 -18.62 -4.20 -3.94
N ALA A 8 -19.37 -4.42 -2.86
CA ALA A 8 -19.09 -3.85 -1.54
C ALA A 8 -17.76 -4.36 -0.97
N PHE A 9 -17.46 -5.64 -1.16
CA PHE A 9 -16.21 -6.24 -0.71
C PHE A 9 -15.00 -5.57 -1.36
N TYR A 10 -14.99 -5.44 -2.69
CA TYR A 10 -13.88 -4.80 -3.40
C TYR A 10 -13.79 -3.30 -3.11
N SER A 11 -14.91 -2.63 -2.97
CA SER A 11 -14.93 -1.20 -2.59
C SER A 11 -14.29 -1.00 -1.22
N GLY A 12 -14.66 -1.85 -0.25
CA GLY A 12 -14.10 -1.76 1.10
C GLY A 12 -12.59 -1.98 1.13
N ILE A 13 -12.10 -3.00 0.43
CA ILE A 13 -10.67 -3.30 0.36
C ILE A 13 -9.91 -2.15 -0.31
N THR A 14 -10.38 -1.69 -1.47
CA THR A 14 -9.67 -0.64 -2.20
C THR A 14 -9.73 0.72 -1.49
N ASP A 15 -10.83 1.03 -0.82
CA ASP A 15 -10.92 2.26 -0.03
C ASP A 15 -9.91 2.24 1.12
N ALA A 16 -9.80 1.11 1.84
CA ALA A 16 -8.83 0.97 2.91
C ALA A 16 -7.40 1.07 2.38
N LEU A 17 -7.10 0.44 1.24
CA LEU A 17 -5.80 0.52 0.60
C LEU A 17 -5.48 1.94 0.12
N ARG A 18 -6.45 2.67 -0.40
CA ARG A 18 -6.27 4.06 -0.81
C ARG A 18 -5.90 4.94 0.38
N GLU A 19 -6.57 4.77 1.51
CA GLU A 19 -6.24 5.48 2.74
C GLU A 19 -4.83 5.17 3.22
N TYR A 20 -4.45 3.91 3.18
CA TYR A 20 -3.12 3.47 3.57
C TYR A 20 -2.04 4.05 2.64
N ILE A 21 -2.26 3.99 1.33
CA ILE A 21 -1.33 4.52 0.33
C ILE A 21 -1.14 6.03 0.51
N ASP A 22 -2.22 6.74 0.76
CA ASP A 22 -2.17 8.17 1.05
C ASP A 22 -1.29 8.44 2.26
N ALA A 23 -1.57 7.77 3.37
CA ALA A 23 -0.84 7.97 4.62
C ALA A 23 0.64 7.54 4.52
N ARG A 24 0.91 6.44 3.83
CA ARG A 24 2.26 5.87 3.77
C ARG A 24 3.17 6.56 2.75
N TYR A 25 2.63 6.91 1.60
CA TYR A 25 3.42 7.42 0.47
C TYR A 25 3.15 8.87 0.12
N GLY A 26 2.21 9.51 0.79
CA GLY A 26 1.87 10.90 0.49
C GLY A 26 1.21 11.09 -0.87
N ILE A 27 0.54 10.04 -1.36
CA ILE A 27 -0.18 10.06 -2.64
C ILE A 27 -1.66 10.30 -2.34
N ASP A 28 -2.27 11.28 -2.99
CA ASP A 28 -3.70 11.60 -2.79
C ASP A 28 -4.60 10.55 -3.46
N ALA A 29 -4.46 9.30 -3.00
CA ALA A 29 -5.08 8.13 -3.62
C ALA A 29 -6.60 8.15 -3.58
N MET A 30 -7.20 8.81 -2.60
CA MET A 30 -8.67 8.89 -2.50
C MET A 30 -9.30 9.66 -3.66
N GLU A 31 -8.55 10.59 -4.27
CA GLU A 31 -9.02 11.43 -5.36
C GLU A 31 -8.48 10.98 -6.73
N MET A 32 -7.75 9.86 -6.78
CA MET A 32 -7.05 9.40 -7.99
C MET A 32 -7.68 8.14 -8.56
N THR A 33 -7.54 7.98 -9.89
CA THR A 33 -7.91 6.74 -10.57
C THR A 33 -6.86 5.67 -10.28
N THR A 34 -7.19 4.42 -10.55
CA THR A 34 -6.26 3.29 -10.41
C THR A 34 -4.97 3.55 -11.21
N ALA A 35 -5.09 3.99 -12.46
CA ALA A 35 -3.92 4.26 -13.30
C ALA A 35 -3.02 5.35 -12.71
N GLU A 36 -3.61 6.40 -12.16
CA GLU A 36 -2.87 7.50 -11.54
C GLU A 36 -2.14 7.05 -10.28
N ILE A 37 -2.80 6.27 -9.42
CA ILE A 37 -2.20 5.72 -8.20
C ILE A 37 -0.96 4.89 -8.54
N PHE A 38 -1.08 3.97 -9.49
CA PHE A 38 0.01 3.05 -9.81
C PHE A 38 1.13 3.71 -10.60
N LYS A 39 0.84 4.79 -11.31
CA LYS A 39 1.87 5.63 -11.92
C LYS A 39 2.77 6.24 -10.84
N ASP A 40 2.16 6.78 -9.80
CA ASP A 40 2.90 7.40 -8.68
C ASP A 40 3.59 6.36 -7.81
N LEU A 41 2.94 5.21 -7.55
CA LEU A 41 3.53 4.13 -6.76
C LEU A 41 4.76 3.51 -7.41
N LYS A 42 4.87 3.56 -8.72
CA LYS A 42 5.98 2.95 -9.45
C LYS A 42 7.33 3.47 -8.98
N SER A 43 7.40 4.72 -8.59
CA SER A 43 8.64 5.35 -8.12
C SER A 43 8.75 5.44 -6.59
N SER A 44 7.85 4.78 -5.86
CA SER A 44 7.79 4.88 -4.40
C SER A 44 8.58 3.81 -3.65
N GLY A 45 9.27 2.94 -4.36
CA GLY A 45 10.08 1.89 -3.74
C GLY A 45 9.30 0.63 -3.32
N VAL A 46 8.06 0.49 -3.73
CA VAL A 46 7.28 -0.73 -3.49
C VAL A 46 7.93 -1.90 -4.25
N PRO A 47 8.15 -3.05 -3.59
CA PRO A 47 8.68 -4.23 -4.29
C PRO A 47 7.83 -4.60 -5.50
N ALA A 48 8.48 -5.02 -6.59
CA ALA A 48 7.82 -5.26 -7.87
C ALA A 48 6.68 -6.29 -7.79
N ASP A 49 6.85 -7.34 -7.02
CA ASP A 49 5.82 -8.38 -6.84
C ASP A 49 4.58 -7.84 -6.13
N LEU A 50 4.77 -7.03 -5.10
CA LEU A 50 3.67 -6.39 -4.38
C LEU A 50 2.97 -5.35 -5.25
N TYR A 51 3.74 -4.59 -6.01
CA TYR A 51 3.21 -3.61 -6.96
C TYR A 51 2.27 -4.28 -7.96
N GLU A 52 2.73 -5.34 -8.61
CA GLU A 52 1.91 -6.06 -9.59
C GLU A 52 0.68 -6.72 -8.96
N GLU A 53 0.82 -7.27 -7.77
CA GLU A 53 -0.29 -7.88 -7.05
C GLU A 53 -1.37 -6.87 -6.71
N MET A 54 -0.98 -5.69 -6.24
CA MET A 54 -1.92 -4.61 -5.92
C MET A 54 -2.56 -4.03 -7.17
N LYS A 55 -1.78 -3.88 -8.23
CA LYS A 55 -2.30 -3.40 -9.52
C LYS A 55 -3.40 -4.34 -10.01
N THR A 56 -3.15 -5.64 -9.97
CA THR A 56 -4.14 -6.66 -10.34
C THR A 56 -5.40 -6.57 -9.46
N LEU A 57 -5.23 -6.42 -8.17
CA LEU A 57 -6.35 -6.28 -7.23
C LEU A 57 -7.23 -5.06 -7.57
N PHE A 58 -6.61 -3.91 -7.79
CA PHE A 58 -7.33 -2.68 -8.13
C PHE A 58 -8.02 -2.79 -9.49
N GLU A 59 -7.39 -3.41 -10.46
CA GLU A 59 -8.00 -3.63 -11.79
C GLU A 59 -9.20 -4.58 -11.68
N THR A 60 -9.09 -5.63 -10.88
CA THR A 60 -10.23 -6.54 -10.61
C THR A 60 -11.36 -5.79 -9.93
N ALA A 61 -11.05 -4.94 -8.96
CA ALA A 61 -12.04 -4.14 -8.27
C ALA A 61 -12.77 -3.19 -9.23
N ASP A 62 -12.04 -2.54 -10.12
CA ASP A 62 -12.65 -1.65 -11.12
C ASP A 62 -13.56 -2.43 -12.08
N PHE A 63 -13.13 -3.62 -12.49
CA PHE A 63 -13.89 -4.50 -13.34
C PHE A 63 -15.24 -4.89 -12.69
N VAL A 64 -15.19 -5.26 -11.41
CA VAL A 64 -16.39 -5.61 -10.65
C VAL A 64 -17.31 -4.39 -10.47
N LYS A 65 -16.73 -3.25 -10.14
CA LYS A 65 -17.51 -2.04 -9.81
C LYS A 65 -18.12 -1.36 -11.03
N PHE A 66 -17.39 -1.29 -12.14
CA PHE A 66 -17.78 -0.46 -13.28
C PHE A 66 -18.21 -1.24 -14.52
N ALA A 67 -17.73 -2.46 -14.72
CA ALA A 67 -18.08 -3.28 -15.86
C ALA A 67 -19.26 -4.21 -15.59
N LYS A 68 -19.84 -4.20 -14.40
CA LYS A 68 -20.92 -5.08 -13.95
C LYS A 68 -20.58 -6.56 -14.17
N ALA A 69 -19.32 -6.91 -13.99
CA ALA A 69 -18.82 -8.26 -14.13
C ALA A 69 -18.52 -8.85 -12.76
N SER A 70 -18.33 -10.15 -12.69
CA SER A 70 -18.00 -10.85 -11.47
C SER A 70 -16.55 -11.31 -11.49
N ALA A 71 -15.84 -11.14 -10.35
CA ALA A 71 -14.54 -11.75 -10.17
C ALA A 71 -14.74 -13.25 -9.88
N SER A 72 -13.73 -14.06 -10.17
CA SER A 72 -13.76 -15.49 -9.90
C SER A 72 -13.66 -15.76 -8.39
N ASP A 73 -14.00 -16.96 -7.98
CA ASP A 73 -13.83 -17.38 -6.58
C ASP A 73 -12.38 -17.32 -6.16
N GLU A 74 -11.46 -17.64 -7.07
CA GLU A 74 -10.01 -17.56 -6.82
C GLU A 74 -9.57 -16.13 -6.59
N GLU A 75 -10.05 -15.19 -7.41
CA GLU A 75 -9.77 -13.76 -7.26
C GLU A 75 -10.31 -13.24 -5.94
N ASN A 76 -11.54 -13.62 -5.59
CA ASN A 76 -12.16 -13.22 -4.33
C ASN A 76 -11.38 -13.74 -3.13
N ALA A 77 -10.94 -15.00 -3.19
CA ALA A 77 -10.18 -15.62 -2.10
C ALA A 77 -8.78 -15.00 -1.95
N ALA A 78 -8.18 -14.54 -3.04
CA ALA A 78 -6.84 -13.95 -3.03
C ALA A 78 -6.81 -12.48 -2.62
N ALA A 79 -7.93 -11.77 -2.74
CA ALA A 79 -7.97 -10.31 -2.59
C ALA A 79 -7.55 -9.83 -1.20
N LEU A 80 -8.17 -10.33 -0.14
CA LEU A 80 -7.86 -9.87 1.21
C LEU A 80 -6.45 -10.27 1.66
N PRO A 81 -6.00 -11.53 1.46
CA PRO A 81 -4.61 -11.88 1.77
C PRO A 81 -3.58 -11.02 1.04
N ALA A 82 -3.83 -10.67 -0.21
CA ALA A 82 -2.95 -9.81 -0.99
C ALA A 82 -2.87 -8.41 -0.39
N ALA A 83 -4.01 -7.83 -0.01
CA ALA A 83 -4.08 -6.53 0.64
C ALA A 83 -3.33 -6.54 1.98
N VAL A 84 -3.53 -7.58 2.79
CA VAL A 84 -2.87 -7.73 4.08
C VAL A 84 -1.36 -7.85 3.90
N ARG A 85 -0.91 -8.63 2.92
CA ARG A 85 0.53 -8.78 2.64
C ARG A 85 1.16 -7.46 2.23
N PHE A 86 0.52 -6.72 1.35
CA PHE A 86 0.99 -5.41 0.91
C PHE A 86 1.19 -4.47 2.09
N VAL A 87 0.15 -4.32 2.92
CA VAL A 87 0.21 -3.44 4.10
C VAL A 87 1.28 -3.93 5.09
N THR A 88 1.32 -5.22 5.37
CA THR A 88 2.26 -5.79 6.33
C THR A 88 3.71 -5.56 5.90
N VAL A 89 4.06 -5.90 4.67
CA VAL A 89 5.43 -5.77 4.17
C VAL A 89 5.86 -4.32 4.09
N THR A 90 5.02 -3.45 3.53
CA THR A 90 5.36 -2.03 3.39
C THR A 90 5.38 -1.31 4.73
N TYR A 91 4.54 -1.70 5.68
CA TYR A 91 4.56 -1.13 7.03
C TYR A 91 5.83 -1.56 7.80
N GLN A 92 6.23 -2.82 7.67
CA GLN A 92 7.48 -3.30 8.27
C GLN A 92 8.69 -2.56 7.70
N SER A 93 8.71 -2.28 6.39
CA SER A 93 9.73 -1.46 5.75
C SER A 93 9.75 -0.05 6.34
N GLN A 94 8.59 0.54 6.54
CA GLN A 94 8.48 1.88 7.14
C GLN A 94 9.07 1.89 8.55
N LEU A 95 8.74 0.91 9.38
CA LEU A 95 9.26 0.80 10.73
C LEU A 95 10.79 0.64 10.74
N ALA A 96 11.32 -0.17 9.82
CA ALA A 96 12.77 -0.36 9.70
C ALA A 96 13.46 0.93 9.28
N GLU A 97 12.90 1.68 8.35
CA GLU A 97 13.42 2.97 7.90
C GLU A 97 13.42 3.99 9.03
N GLU A 98 12.33 4.07 9.79
CA GLU A 98 12.20 4.97 10.94
C GLU A 98 13.21 4.61 12.04
N GLU A 99 13.39 3.33 12.33
CA GLU A 99 14.35 2.86 13.31
C GLU A 99 15.78 3.17 12.88
N ALA A 100 16.11 2.94 11.62
CA ALA A 100 17.43 3.25 11.07
C ALA A 100 17.71 4.76 11.14
N ALA A 101 16.75 5.59 10.81
CA ALA A 101 16.85 7.03 10.88
C ALA A 101 17.05 7.50 12.34
N ARG A 102 16.32 6.90 13.29
CA ARG A 102 16.46 7.21 14.71
C ARG A 102 17.84 6.82 15.23
N LYS A 103 18.32 5.63 14.89
CA LYS A 103 19.66 5.17 15.29
C LYS A 103 20.76 6.06 14.71
N ALA A 104 20.63 6.47 13.46
CA ALA A 104 21.57 7.37 12.82
C ALA A 104 21.59 8.74 13.52
N ALA A 105 20.43 9.26 13.88
CA ALA A 105 20.31 10.53 14.61
C ALA A 105 20.91 10.43 16.00
N GLU A 106 20.67 9.34 16.72
CA GLU A 106 21.25 9.08 18.04
C GLU A 106 22.79 8.99 17.97
N SER A 107 23.32 8.28 16.97
CA SER A 107 24.75 8.14 16.74
C SER A 107 25.41 9.49 16.46
N LYS A 108 24.80 10.32 15.61
CA LYS A 108 25.29 11.68 15.32
C LYS A 108 25.22 12.56 16.55
N SER A 109 24.17 12.48 17.33
CA SER A 109 24.01 13.25 18.57
C SER A 109 25.08 12.87 19.59
N SER A 110 25.35 11.59 19.78
CA SER A 110 26.40 11.10 20.67
C SER A 110 27.80 11.55 20.24
N ALA A 111 28.13 11.41 18.95
CA ALA A 111 29.41 11.84 18.40
C ALA A 111 29.59 13.34 18.55
N LYS A 112 28.58 14.14 18.28
CA LYS A 112 28.63 15.61 18.44
C LYS A 112 28.80 16.00 19.89
N LYS A 113 28.18 15.31 20.83
CA LYS A 113 28.27 15.56 22.25
C LYS A 113 29.67 15.27 22.79
N GLU A 114 30.25 14.16 22.36
CA GLU A 114 31.62 13.80 22.71
C GLU A 114 32.64 14.82 22.17
N GLY A 115 32.47 15.26 20.94
CA GLY A 115 33.28 16.31 20.33
C GLY A 115 33.18 17.63 21.06
N GLY A 116 32.05 17.96 21.63
CA GLY A 116 31.84 19.17 22.40
C GLY A 116 32.54 19.21 23.74
N GLU A 117 32.92 18.07 24.29
CA GLU A 117 33.65 17.96 25.55
C GLU A 117 35.15 18.08 25.36
N ALA A 118 35.62 17.82 24.17
CA ALA A 118 37.03 17.91 23.86
C ALA A 118 37.46 19.38 23.69
#